data_53ea2f43f9d8bedb30f78e1bd30ad55f
#
_entry.id   53ea2f43f9d8bedb30f78e1bd30ad55f
#
_cell.length_a   1.000
_cell.length_b   1.000
_cell.length_c   1.000
_cell.angle_alpha   90.00
_cell.angle_beta   90.00
_cell.angle_gamma   90.00
#
_symmetry.space_group_name_H-M   'P 1'
#
loop_
_entity.id
_entity.type
_entity.pdbx_description
1 polymer ?
#
loop_
_entity_poly.entity_id
_entity_poly.type
_entity_poly.pdbx_seq_one_letter_code
_entity_poly.pdbx_strand_id
1 'polypeptide(L)'
;KRWDLISEREDLREQLYAHGSLHWQYWICAFCINQHASICGSSMGVLDTVTQEVLPCCDCATPKYLNDQPIRCEMNKFDDMMAYLHLECPHFLQVVAIDTHFMIFSRAWCVAELVQADASHLEQHMMIHSPGALEKNSGQLKSIRVEECSASREEDKAAILAKIGGKEDVEKFNQRLQQILLGNEGLLADWLDGQKLLQEVGSIAARAKARVEATRDSEALPLPE
;
A
#
# COMPACT_ATOMS: atom_id res chain seq x y z
N LYS A 1 -1.28 20.77 19.20
CA LYS A 1 -1.43 19.43 18.57
C LYS A 1 -2.86 18.87 18.71
N ARG A 2 -3.48 18.91 19.90
CA ARG A 2 -4.84 18.35 20.10
C ARG A 2 -5.93 19.16 19.38
N TRP A 3 -5.76 20.45 19.25
CA TRP A 3 -6.68 21.34 18.55
C TRP A 3 -6.59 21.19 17.03
N ASP A 4 -5.40 20.97 16.51
CA ASP A 4 -5.16 20.74 15.08
C ASP A 4 -5.90 19.49 14.62
N LEU A 5 -5.85 18.37 15.41
CA LEU A 5 -6.57 17.14 15.11
C LEU A 5 -8.11 17.28 15.12
N ILE A 6 -8.66 18.23 15.92
CA ILE A 6 -10.10 18.47 15.94
C ILE A 6 -10.53 19.23 14.68
N SER A 7 -9.78 20.25 14.29
CA SER A 7 -10.05 21.01 13.07
C SER A 7 -9.89 20.14 11.82
N GLU A 8 -8.81 19.37 11.71
CA GLU A 8 -8.62 18.40 10.64
C GLU A 8 -9.75 17.37 10.55
N ARG A 9 -10.31 16.95 11.68
CA ARG A 9 -11.44 16.03 11.71
C ARG A 9 -12.73 16.66 11.19
N GLU A 10 -12.98 17.92 11.52
CA GLU A 10 -14.15 18.65 11.04
C GLU A 10 -14.05 18.91 9.54
N ASP A 11 -12.89 19.35 9.06
CA ASP A 11 -12.61 19.54 7.65
C ASP A 11 -12.78 18.23 6.85
N LEU A 12 -12.27 17.12 7.38
CA LEU A 12 -12.45 15.79 6.78
C LEU A 12 -13.92 15.39 6.73
N ARG A 13 -14.67 15.62 7.80
CA ARG A 13 -16.10 15.34 7.84
C ARG A 13 -16.88 16.14 6.81
N GLU A 14 -16.56 17.41 6.63
CA GLU A 14 -17.18 18.26 5.62
C GLU A 14 -16.86 17.78 4.21
N GLN A 15 -15.62 17.39 3.96
CA GLN A 15 -15.20 16.82 2.68
C GLN A 15 -15.96 15.50 2.38
N LEU A 16 -16.03 14.58 3.34
CA LEU A 16 -16.76 13.32 3.20
C LEU A 16 -18.25 13.57 2.98
N TYR A 17 -18.83 14.57 3.64
CA TYR A 17 -20.23 14.96 3.42
C TYR A 17 -20.44 15.51 2.01
N ALA A 18 -19.59 16.42 1.56
CA ALA A 18 -19.64 17.01 0.23
C ALA A 18 -19.51 15.95 -0.89
N HIS A 19 -18.71 14.90 -0.65
CA HIS A 19 -18.55 13.76 -1.58
C HIS A 19 -19.63 12.67 -1.41
N GLY A 20 -20.57 12.81 -0.47
CA GLY A 20 -21.59 11.79 -0.21
C GLY A 20 -21.05 10.52 0.45
N SER A 21 -19.81 10.52 0.90
CA SER A 21 -19.11 9.32 1.40
C SER A 21 -19.39 9.01 2.88
N LEU A 22 -20.05 9.91 3.62
CA LEU A 22 -20.37 9.69 5.03
C LEU A 22 -21.31 8.50 5.29
N HIS A 23 -22.06 8.09 4.27
CA HIS A 23 -23.02 6.98 4.37
C HIS A 23 -22.45 5.65 3.86
N TRP A 24 -21.20 5.64 3.41
CA TRP A 24 -20.53 4.41 2.98
C TRP A 24 -20.25 3.53 4.18
N GLN A 25 -20.33 2.24 3.99
CA GLN A 25 -19.94 1.25 4.98
C GLN A 25 -18.50 0.81 4.70
N TYR A 26 -17.69 0.77 5.74
CA TYR A 26 -16.30 0.40 5.65
C TYR A 26 -16.05 -0.88 6.45
N TRP A 27 -15.47 -1.87 5.82
CA TRP A 27 -14.89 -3.00 6.50
C TRP A 27 -13.39 -2.75 6.68
N ILE A 28 -12.95 -2.67 7.94
CA ILE A 28 -11.53 -2.41 8.27
C ILE A 28 -11.05 -3.59 9.11
N CYS A 29 -10.13 -4.40 8.57
CA CYS A 29 -9.68 -5.64 9.20
C CYS A 29 -9.21 -5.45 10.65
N ALA A 30 -8.50 -4.36 10.95
CA ALA A 30 -8.02 -4.05 12.29
C ALA A 30 -9.15 -3.93 13.33
N PHE A 31 -10.37 -3.59 12.93
CA PHE A 31 -11.53 -3.43 13.82
C PHE A 31 -12.55 -4.58 13.71
N CYS A 32 -12.55 -5.27 12.59
CA CYS A 32 -13.54 -6.30 12.29
C CYS A 32 -13.08 -7.72 12.65
N ILE A 33 -11.78 -7.91 12.93
CA ILE A 33 -11.19 -9.18 13.33
C ILE A 33 -10.93 -9.17 14.84
N ASN A 34 -11.23 -10.28 15.52
CA ASN A 34 -10.86 -10.44 16.92
C ASN A 34 -9.35 -10.64 17.06
N GLN A 35 -8.63 -9.56 17.26
CA GLN A 35 -7.16 -9.56 17.40
C GLN A 35 -6.69 -10.47 18.54
N HIS A 36 -7.49 -10.61 19.62
CA HIS A 36 -7.16 -11.46 20.76
C HIS A 36 -7.21 -12.96 20.44
N ALA A 37 -8.04 -13.35 19.48
CA ALA A 37 -8.15 -14.75 19.08
C ALA A 37 -7.08 -15.20 18.05
N SER A 38 -6.31 -14.26 17.49
CA SER A 38 -5.37 -14.58 16.40
C SER A 38 -3.98 -13.98 16.60
N ILE A 39 -3.87 -12.67 16.76
CA ILE A 39 -2.61 -11.93 16.57
C ILE A 39 -1.99 -11.43 17.86
N CYS A 40 -2.78 -10.99 18.85
CA CYS A 40 -2.24 -10.35 20.04
C CYS A 40 -1.32 -11.28 20.84
N GLY A 41 -0.43 -10.69 21.64
CA GLY A 41 0.54 -11.43 22.46
C GLY A 41 1.94 -11.50 21.82
N SER A 42 2.13 -11.00 20.60
CA SER A 42 3.45 -10.77 20.03
C SER A 42 3.80 -9.28 20.13
N SER A 43 4.83 -8.94 20.88
CA SER A 43 5.40 -7.59 20.85
C SER A 43 6.37 -7.52 19.68
N MET A 44 6.10 -6.65 18.73
CA MET A 44 7.02 -6.36 17.62
C MET A 44 7.95 -5.19 17.95
N GLY A 45 7.98 -4.72 19.20
CA GLY A 45 8.73 -3.53 19.58
C GLY A 45 8.25 -2.25 18.90
N VAL A 46 6.99 -2.23 18.49
CA VAL A 46 6.39 -1.07 17.81
C VAL A 46 6.30 0.09 18.76
N LEU A 47 6.77 1.25 18.32
CA LEU A 47 6.70 2.49 19.07
C LEU A 47 5.41 3.24 18.72
N ASP A 48 4.75 3.79 19.73
CA ASP A 48 3.73 4.80 19.53
C ASP A 48 4.37 6.03 18.87
N THR A 49 3.85 6.46 17.73
CA THR A 49 4.43 7.56 16.95
C THR A 49 4.28 8.92 17.61
N VAL A 50 3.40 9.06 18.59
CA VAL A 50 3.13 10.30 19.33
C VAL A 50 3.91 10.34 20.63
N THR A 51 3.82 9.27 21.43
CA THR A 51 4.47 9.20 22.77
C THR A 51 5.90 8.68 22.69
N GLN A 52 6.28 8.00 21.62
CA GLN A 52 7.57 7.31 21.44
C GLN A 52 7.78 6.18 22.46
N GLU A 53 6.73 5.73 23.10
CA GLU A 53 6.77 4.60 24.02
C GLU A 53 6.57 3.29 23.24
N VAL A 54 7.19 2.23 23.73
CA VAL A 54 6.94 0.87 23.18
C VAL A 54 5.52 0.48 23.52
N LEU A 55 4.72 0.12 22.50
CA LEU A 55 3.36 -0.36 22.72
C LEU A 55 3.40 -1.65 23.55
N PRO A 56 2.62 -1.72 24.64
CA PRO A 56 2.61 -2.89 25.51
C PRO A 56 2.09 -4.11 24.75
N CYS A 57 2.73 -5.25 25.00
CA CYS A 57 2.21 -6.52 24.52
C CYS A 57 0.92 -6.87 25.28
N CYS A 58 -0.08 -7.39 24.58
CA CYS A 58 -1.29 -7.88 25.20
C CYS A 58 -0.98 -9.18 25.99
N ASP A 59 -1.39 -9.23 27.22
CA ASP A 59 -1.23 -10.35 28.15
C ASP A 59 -2.51 -11.19 28.34
N CYS A 60 -3.50 -11.03 27.46
CA CYS A 60 -4.77 -11.75 27.57
C CYS A 60 -4.57 -13.27 27.46
N ALA A 61 -5.36 -14.02 28.23
CA ALA A 61 -5.38 -15.47 28.21
C ALA A 61 -6.29 -16.07 27.11
N THR A 62 -6.74 -15.26 26.14
CA THR A 62 -7.60 -15.71 25.05
C THR A 62 -6.87 -16.76 24.20
N PRO A 63 -7.47 -17.95 23.98
CA PRO A 63 -6.88 -18.97 23.13
C PRO A 63 -6.66 -18.45 21.71
N LYS A 64 -5.51 -18.78 21.11
CA LYS A 64 -5.19 -18.44 19.72
C LYS A 64 -5.64 -19.60 18.82
N TYR A 65 -6.34 -19.23 17.76
CA TYR A 65 -6.80 -20.18 16.75
C TYR A 65 -6.06 -19.87 15.44
N LEU A 66 -5.42 -20.88 14.91
CA LEU A 66 -4.62 -20.79 13.69
C LEU A 66 -5.28 -21.59 12.56
N ASN A 67 -4.56 -21.71 11.44
CA ASN A 67 -5.05 -22.38 10.22
C ASN A 67 -5.38 -23.89 10.41
N ASP A 68 -4.90 -24.52 11.47
CA ASP A 68 -5.31 -25.87 11.90
C ASP A 68 -6.74 -25.93 12.42
N GLN A 69 -7.32 -24.77 12.80
CA GLN A 69 -8.71 -24.60 13.22
C GLN A 69 -9.42 -23.54 12.36
N PRO A 70 -9.65 -23.78 11.08
CA PRO A 70 -10.04 -22.76 10.11
C PRO A 70 -11.37 -22.07 10.45
N ILE A 71 -12.32 -22.74 11.09
CA ILE A 71 -13.61 -22.15 11.50
C ILE A 71 -13.44 -21.11 12.62
N ARG A 72 -12.43 -21.26 13.46
CA ARG A 72 -12.16 -20.37 14.61
C ARG A 72 -11.04 -19.37 14.31
N CYS A 73 -10.28 -19.61 13.27
CA CYS A 73 -9.18 -18.72 12.86
C CYS A 73 -9.75 -17.42 12.29
N GLU A 74 -9.51 -16.33 13.00
CA GLU A 74 -9.98 -15.01 12.56
C GLU A 74 -9.25 -14.49 11.32
N MET A 75 -8.07 -15.05 11.01
CA MET A 75 -7.25 -14.63 9.89
C MET A 75 -7.83 -15.04 8.53
N ASN A 76 -8.63 -16.12 8.50
CA ASN A 76 -9.32 -16.55 7.28
C ASN A 76 -10.56 -15.68 6.98
N LYS A 77 -11.04 -14.89 7.95
CA LYS A 77 -12.20 -14.01 7.76
C LYS A 77 -12.00 -12.95 6.70
N PHE A 78 -10.75 -12.59 6.43
CA PHE A 78 -10.47 -11.65 5.34
C PHE A 78 -10.93 -12.24 3.99
N ASP A 79 -10.48 -13.44 3.66
CA ASP A 79 -10.86 -14.12 2.40
C ASP A 79 -12.37 -14.33 2.32
N ASP A 80 -12.97 -14.80 3.41
CA ASP A 80 -14.41 -15.06 3.50
C ASP A 80 -15.24 -13.78 3.35
N MET A 81 -14.81 -12.69 4.00
CA MET A 81 -15.50 -11.40 3.93
C MET A 81 -15.34 -10.74 2.57
N MET A 82 -14.17 -10.83 1.95
CA MET A 82 -13.98 -10.32 0.59
C MET A 82 -14.88 -11.04 -0.41
N ALA A 83 -14.93 -12.37 -0.34
CA ALA A 83 -15.80 -13.16 -1.20
C ALA A 83 -17.27 -12.81 -0.98
N TYR A 84 -17.70 -12.72 0.28
CA TYR A 84 -19.07 -12.37 0.63
C TYR A 84 -19.45 -10.96 0.16
N LEU A 85 -18.64 -9.95 0.47
CA LEU A 85 -18.92 -8.57 0.10
C LEU A 85 -18.88 -8.36 -1.42
N HIS A 86 -18.01 -9.06 -2.12
CA HIS A 86 -17.97 -9.02 -3.58
C HIS A 86 -19.26 -9.56 -4.22
N LEU A 87 -19.86 -10.61 -3.62
CA LEU A 87 -21.11 -11.19 -4.11
C LEU A 87 -22.34 -10.36 -3.75
N GLU A 88 -22.39 -9.81 -2.54
CA GLU A 88 -23.59 -9.16 -2.00
C GLU A 88 -23.62 -7.63 -2.25
N CYS A 89 -22.46 -7.01 -2.51
CA CYS A 89 -22.35 -5.57 -2.68
C CYS A 89 -21.80 -5.22 -4.07
N PRO A 90 -22.67 -4.86 -5.04
CA PRO A 90 -22.26 -4.61 -6.43
C PRO A 90 -21.19 -3.50 -6.63
N HIS A 91 -21.06 -2.62 -5.64
CA HIS A 91 -20.08 -1.50 -5.65
C HIS A 91 -18.99 -1.68 -4.60
N PHE A 92 -18.78 -2.92 -4.16
CA PHE A 92 -17.70 -3.20 -3.22
C PHE A 92 -16.34 -3.00 -3.92
N LEU A 93 -15.47 -2.24 -3.28
CA LEU A 93 -14.12 -1.99 -3.75
C LEU A 93 -13.13 -2.06 -2.59
N GLN A 94 -11.88 -2.35 -2.89
CA GLN A 94 -10.80 -2.34 -1.92
C GLN A 94 -10.04 -1.01 -1.97
N VAL A 95 -9.89 -0.34 -0.83
CA VAL A 95 -9.03 0.83 -0.68
C VAL A 95 -7.75 0.44 0.05
N VAL A 96 -6.62 0.65 -0.61
CA VAL A 96 -5.28 0.39 -0.08
C VAL A 96 -4.65 1.69 0.37
N ALA A 97 -4.67 1.97 1.67
CA ALA A 97 -4.07 3.17 2.24
C ALA A 97 -2.57 2.97 2.46
N ILE A 98 -1.75 3.78 1.81
CA ILE A 98 -0.30 3.65 1.81
C ILE A 98 0.33 4.77 2.64
N ASP A 99 1.07 4.37 3.67
CA ASP A 99 1.83 5.27 4.52
C ASP A 99 3.09 5.84 3.84
N THR A 100 3.72 6.84 4.46
CA THR A 100 4.90 7.53 3.92
C THR A 100 6.14 6.64 3.73
N HIS A 101 6.18 5.50 4.40
CA HIS A 101 7.31 4.56 4.38
C HIS A 101 7.01 3.29 3.60
N PHE A 102 5.82 3.17 3.02
CA PHE A 102 5.37 2.02 2.23
C PHE A 102 5.42 0.69 3.01
N MET A 103 5.23 0.77 4.33
CA MET A 103 5.29 -0.37 5.23
C MET A 103 4.28 -1.47 4.90
N ILE A 104 3.15 -1.12 4.25
CA ILE A 104 2.16 -2.08 3.80
C ILE A 104 2.75 -3.15 2.88
N PHE A 105 3.70 -2.78 2.03
CA PHE A 105 4.36 -3.68 1.08
C PHE A 105 5.48 -4.54 1.69
N SER A 106 5.85 -4.28 2.92
CA SER A 106 6.76 -5.15 3.68
C SER A 106 6.03 -6.23 4.47
N ARG A 107 4.70 -6.28 4.42
CA ARG A 107 3.87 -7.20 5.19
C ARG A 107 3.28 -8.28 4.28
N ALA A 108 3.58 -9.53 4.58
CA ALA A 108 3.17 -10.68 3.77
C ALA A 108 1.63 -10.77 3.61
N TRP A 109 0.87 -10.52 4.67
CA TRP A 109 -0.59 -10.48 4.60
C TRP A 109 -1.10 -9.42 3.63
N CYS A 110 -0.57 -8.19 3.70
CA CYS A 110 -1.06 -7.11 2.85
C CYS A 110 -0.79 -7.35 1.36
N VAL A 111 0.37 -7.91 1.01
CA VAL A 111 0.65 -8.25 -0.40
C VAL A 111 -0.15 -9.46 -0.87
N ALA A 112 -0.45 -10.43 0.03
CA ALA A 112 -1.34 -11.53 -0.28
C ALA A 112 -2.77 -11.06 -0.55
N GLU A 113 -3.28 -10.12 0.26
CA GLU A 113 -4.58 -9.49 0.08
C GLU A 113 -4.72 -8.77 -1.25
N LEU A 114 -3.68 -8.04 -1.70
CA LEU A 114 -3.68 -7.38 -3.01
C LEU A 114 -3.84 -8.38 -4.16
N VAL A 115 -3.07 -9.46 -4.14
CA VAL A 115 -3.13 -10.48 -5.19
C VAL A 115 -4.44 -11.24 -5.15
N GLN A 116 -4.98 -11.53 -3.95
CA GLN A 116 -6.27 -12.19 -3.80
C GLN A 116 -7.42 -11.33 -4.33
N ALA A 117 -7.42 -10.04 -4.03
CA ALA A 117 -8.42 -9.10 -4.53
C ALA A 117 -8.39 -9.03 -6.07
N ASP A 118 -7.22 -8.94 -6.65
CA ASP A 118 -7.04 -8.95 -8.10
C ASP A 118 -7.50 -10.28 -8.73
N ALA A 119 -7.14 -11.42 -8.14
CA ALA A 119 -7.60 -12.73 -8.59
C ALA A 119 -9.14 -12.88 -8.52
N SER A 120 -9.78 -12.19 -7.60
CA SER A 120 -11.25 -12.13 -7.46
C SER A 120 -11.88 -11.04 -8.34
N HIS A 121 -11.11 -10.35 -9.17
CA HIS A 121 -11.56 -9.22 -10.01
C HIS A 121 -12.22 -8.08 -9.19
N LEU A 122 -11.77 -7.90 -7.96
CA LEU A 122 -12.23 -6.81 -7.13
C LEU A 122 -11.57 -5.50 -7.56
N GLU A 123 -12.38 -4.44 -7.70
CA GLU A 123 -11.86 -3.10 -7.96
C GLU A 123 -11.00 -2.63 -6.81
N GLN A 124 -9.79 -2.16 -7.12
CA GLN A 124 -8.80 -1.74 -6.13
C GLN A 124 -8.39 -0.28 -6.37
N HIS A 125 -8.31 0.50 -5.30
CA HIS A 125 -7.83 1.87 -5.33
C HIS A 125 -6.69 2.08 -4.35
N MET A 126 -5.60 2.68 -4.83
CA MET A 126 -4.49 3.10 -3.97
C MET A 126 -4.64 4.54 -3.51
N MET A 127 -4.60 4.73 -2.20
CA MET A 127 -4.55 6.04 -1.57
C MET A 127 -3.15 6.28 -1.00
N ILE A 128 -2.37 7.09 -1.70
CA ILE A 128 -0.98 7.39 -1.34
C ILE A 128 -0.94 8.66 -0.51
N HIS A 129 -0.24 8.63 0.62
CA HIS A 129 -0.13 9.77 1.54
C HIS A 129 0.34 11.05 0.85
N SER A 130 1.32 10.96 -0.05
CA SER A 130 1.78 12.09 -0.86
C SER A 130 2.54 11.62 -2.11
N PRO A 131 2.54 12.40 -3.21
CA PRO A 131 3.33 12.08 -4.40
C PRO A 131 4.83 11.89 -4.11
N GLY A 132 5.40 12.71 -3.23
CA GLY A 132 6.80 12.59 -2.85
C GLY A 132 7.14 11.30 -2.08
N ALA A 133 6.17 10.71 -1.36
CA ALA A 133 6.35 9.40 -0.72
C ALA A 133 6.50 8.29 -1.77
N LEU A 134 5.73 8.36 -2.85
CA LEU A 134 5.81 7.39 -3.94
C LEU A 134 7.14 7.50 -4.70
N GLU A 135 7.58 8.71 -5.03
CA GLU A 135 8.86 8.94 -5.69
C GLU A 135 10.03 8.35 -4.89
N LYS A 136 10.06 8.64 -3.59
CA LYS A 136 11.10 8.15 -2.66
C LYS A 136 11.15 6.62 -2.56
N ASN A 137 10.00 5.95 -2.63
CA ASN A 137 9.89 4.50 -2.40
C ASN A 137 9.70 3.69 -3.70
N SER A 138 9.72 4.32 -4.87
CA SER A 138 9.49 3.65 -6.16
C SER A 138 10.46 2.50 -6.44
N GLY A 139 11.70 2.60 -5.97
CA GLY A 139 12.70 1.53 -6.06
C GLY A 139 12.29 0.28 -5.30
N GLN A 140 11.75 0.44 -4.09
CA GLN A 140 11.27 -0.66 -3.26
C GLN A 140 10.11 -1.42 -3.94
N LEU A 141 9.19 -0.70 -4.58
CA LEU A 141 8.04 -1.31 -5.27
C LEU A 141 8.47 -2.26 -6.39
N LYS A 142 9.57 -1.95 -7.09
CA LYS A 142 10.10 -2.77 -8.19
C LYS A 142 10.72 -4.08 -7.74
N SER A 143 11.06 -4.22 -6.47
CA SER A 143 11.75 -5.38 -5.90
C SER A 143 10.95 -6.11 -4.83
N ILE A 144 9.66 -5.82 -4.68
CA ILE A 144 8.83 -6.51 -3.69
C ILE A 144 8.77 -8.00 -4.01
N ARG A 145 9.04 -8.83 -2.99
CA ARG A 145 8.91 -10.28 -3.03
C ARG A 145 8.20 -10.75 -1.77
N VAL A 146 7.18 -11.58 -1.91
CA VAL A 146 6.36 -12.04 -0.78
C VAL A 146 7.18 -12.82 0.25
N GLU A 147 8.18 -13.56 -0.19
CA GLU A 147 9.08 -14.31 0.69
C GLU A 147 10.05 -13.42 1.50
N GLU A 148 10.22 -12.17 1.10
CA GLU A 148 11.01 -11.17 1.82
C GLU A 148 10.14 -10.34 2.78
N CYS A 149 8.82 -10.40 2.63
CA CYS A 149 7.90 -9.71 3.50
C CYS A 149 7.90 -10.32 4.91
N SER A 150 7.60 -9.49 5.90
CA SER A 150 7.44 -9.90 7.30
C SER A 150 5.98 -10.24 7.61
N ALA A 151 5.78 -11.06 8.63
CA ALA A 151 4.49 -11.22 9.28
C ALA A 151 4.68 -11.05 10.80
N SER A 152 3.58 -10.83 11.52
CA SER A 152 3.62 -10.69 12.98
C SER A 152 4.16 -11.96 13.67
N ARG A 153 4.03 -13.08 12.99
CA ARG A 153 4.50 -14.40 13.43
C ARG A 153 5.07 -15.13 12.22
N GLU A 154 6.18 -15.83 12.42
CA GLU A 154 6.82 -16.60 11.32
C GLU A 154 5.92 -17.73 10.82
N GLU A 155 5.08 -18.31 11.68
CA GLU A 155 4.11 -19.33 11.30
C GLU A 155 3.08 -18.80 10.29
N ASP A 156 2.67 -17.53 10.44
CA ASP A 156 1.74 -16.89 9.51
C ASP A 156 2.37 -16.71 8.14
N LYS A 157 3.63 -16.27 8.09
CA LYS A 157 4.39 -16.18 6.84
C LYS A 157 4.54 -17.54 6.18
N ALA A 158 4.89 -18.55 6.97
CA ALA A 158 4.99 -19.93 6.46
C ALA A 158 3.65 -20.43 5.90
N ALA A 159 2.53 -20.12 6.57
CA ALA A 159 1.18 -20.48 6.10
C ALA A 159 0.81 -19.77 4.80
N ILE A 160 1.14 -18.47 4.66
CA ILE A 160 0.92 -17.71 3.41
C ILE A 160 1.72 -18.36 2.27
N LEU A 161 3.01 -18.62 2.46
CA LEU A 161 3.86 -19.21 1.44
C LEU A 161 3.41 -20.63 1.08
N ALA A 162 2.98 -21.42 2.06
CA ALA A 162 2.41 -22.75 1.81
C ALA A 162 1.10 -22.69 1.02
N LYS A 163 0.24 -21.67 1.27
CA LYS A 163 -1.00 -21.44 0.52
C LYS A 163 -0.72 -21.02 -0.94
N ILE A 164 0.33 -20.24 -1.18
CA ILE A 164 0.76 -19.86 -2.53
C ILE A 164 1.27 -21.10 -3.29
N GLY A 165 2.08 -21.94 -2.67
CA GLY A 165 2.56 -23.18 -3.27
C GLY A 165 4.07 -23.31 -3.32
N GLY A 166 4.57 -23.99 -4.36
CA GLY A 166 6.01 -24.23 -4.55
C GLY A 166 6.77 -23.00 -5.03
N LYS A 167 8.08 -23.15 -5.19
CA LYS A 167 8.97 -22.05 -5.60
C LYS A 167 8.54 -21.37 -6.90
N GLU A 168 8.04 -22.13 -7.87
CA GLU A 168 7.55 -21.59 -9.14
C GLU A 168 6.26 -20.79 -8.95
N ASP A 169 5.39 -21.20 -8.03
CA ASP A 169 4.14 -20.50 -7.74
C ASP A 169 4.40 -19.19 -7.00
N VAL A 170 5.38 -19.19 -6.09
CA VAL A 170 5.86 -17.95 -5.43
C VAL A 170 6.41 -16.97 -6.46
N GLU A 171 7.17 -17.45 -7.46
CA GLU A 171 7.68 -16.57 -8.52
C GLU A 171 6.54 -16.00 -9.39
N LYS A 172 5.55 -16.81 -9.78
CA LYS A 172 4.35 -16.34 -10.48
C LYS A 172 3.56 -15.31 -9.65
N PHE A 173 3.45 -15.58 -8.35
CA PHE A 173 2.82 -14.64 -7.42
C PHE A 173 3.54 -13.29 -7.42
N ASN A 174 4.87 -13.27 -7.29
CA ASN A 174 5.65 -12.05 -7.32
C ASN A 174 5.53 -11.31 -8.66
N GLN A 175 5.52 -12.01 -9.78
CA GLN A 175 5.28 -11.42 -11.09
C GLN A 175 3.89 -10.80 -11.18
N ARG A 176 2.85 -11.49 -10.66
CA ARG A 176 1.50 -10.93 -10.62
C ARG A 176 1.42 -9.69 -9.74
N LEU A 177 2.03 -9.71 -8.57
CA LEU A 177 2.12 -8.55 -7.68
C LEU A 177 2.77 -7.35 -8.37
N GLN A 178 3.86 -7.57 -9.11
CA GLN A 178 4.51 -6.52 -9.90
C GLN A 178 3.60 -5.98 -11.00
N GLN A 179 2.82 -6.83 -11.67
CA GLN A 179 1.85 -6.41 -12.68
C GLN A 179 0.71 -5.57 -12.09
N ILE A 180 0.18 -5.98 -10.94
CA ILE A 180 -0.88 -5.24 -10.22
C ILE A 180 -0.39 -3.85 -9.83
N LEU A 181 0.85 -3.72 -9.39
CA LEU A 181 1.38 -2.44 -8.93
C LEU A 181 1.87 -1.55 -10.08
N LEU A 182 2.65 -2.10 -10.99
CA LEU A 182 3.48 -1.35 -11.95
C LEU A 182 3.18 -1.69 -13.42
N GLY A 183 2.21 -2.56 -13.70
CA GLY A 183 1.78 -2.87 -15.06
C GLY A 183 1.19 -1.65 -15.77
N ASN A 184 0.96 -1.74 -17.07
CA ASN A 184 0.40 -0.65 -17.86
C ASN A 184 -1.01 -0.21 -17.40
N GLU A 185 -1.77 -1.15 -16.82
CA GLU A 185 -3.06 -0.92 -16.18
C GLU A 185 -2.97 -1.15 -14.67
N GLY A 186 -1.76 -1.08 -14.12
CA GLY A 186 -1.51 -1.30 -12.70
C GLY A 186 -1.99 -0.13 -11.84
N LEU A 187 -2.10 -0.38 -10.55
CA LEU A 187 -2.61 0.58 -9.56
C LEU A 187 -1.81 1.89 -9.48
N LEU A 188 -0.59 1.91 -10.02
CA LEU A 188 0.29 3.08 -10.09
C LEU A 188 0.55 3.55 -11.53
N ALA A 189 -0.20 3.07 -12.52
CA ALA A 189 0.02 3.39 -13.92
C ALA A 189 -0.06 4.89 -14.20
N ASP A 190 -1.09 5.57 -13.74
CA ASP A 190 -1.28 7.02 -13.91
C ASP A 190 -0.10 7.84 -13.35
N TRP A 191 0.42 7.42 -12.20
CA TRP A 191 1.59 8.07 -11.62
C TRP A 191 2.85 7.83 -12.44
N LEU A 192 3.06 6.61 -12.92
CA LEU A 192 4.22 6.26 -13.76
C LEU A 192 4.21 7.05 -15.06
N ASP A 193 3.06 7.23 -15.68
CA ASP A 193 2.91 8.00 -16.91
C ASP A 193 3.10 9.49 -16.64
N GLY A 194 2.61 10.00 -15.52
CA GLY A 194 2.90 11.36 -15.08
C GLY A 194 4.39 11.61 -14.87
N GLN A 195 5.14 10.65 -14.29
CA GLN A 195 6.58 10.75 -14.11
C GLN A 195 7.34 10.74 -15.45
N LYS A 196 6.95 9.90 -16.39
CA LYS A 196 7.52 9.89 -17.76
C LYS A 196 7.34 11.25 -18.41
N LEU A 197 6.13 11.80 -18.35
CA LEU A 197 5.81 13.12 -18.91
C LEU A 197 6.68 14.23 -18.31
N LEU A 198 6.84 14.25 -16.97
CA LEU A 198 7.69 15.21 -16.29
C LEU A 198 9.16 15.09 -16.70
N GLN A 199 9.67 13.88 -16.88
CA GLN A 199 11.03 13.65 -17.38
C GLN A 199 11.20 14.15 -18.81
N GLU A 200 10.22 13.93 -19.68
CA GLU A 200 10.21 14.43 -21.05
C GLU A 200 10.23 15.96 -21.10
N VAL A 201 9.34 16.61 -20.33
CA VAL A 201 9.30 18.08 -20.20
C VAL A 201 10.62 18.60 -19.66
N GLY A 202 11.19 17.98 -18.63
CA GLY A 202 12.51 18.34 -18.08
C GLY A 202 13.62 18.24 -19.13
N SER A 203 13.62 17.19 -19.95
CA SER A 203 14.60 17.00 -21.02
C SER A 203 14.47 18.04 -22.15
N ILE A 204 13.24 18.43 -22.47
CA ILE A 204 12.95 19.49 -23.46
C ILE A 204 13.46 20.83 -22.92
N ALA A 205 13.16 21.16 -21.67
CA ALA A 205 13.60 22.39 -21.02
C ALA A 205 15.14 22.48 -20.94
N ALA A 206 15.82 21.40 -20.60
CA ALA A 206 17.28 21.34 -20.58
C ALA A 206 17.90 21.57 -21.96
N ARG A 207 17.33 20.95 -23.01
CA ARG A 207 17.75 21.17 -24.41
C ARG A 207 17.53 22.60 -24.88
N ALA A 208 16.39 23.20 -24.51
CA ALA A 208 16.10 24.59 -24.84
C ALA A 208 17.10 25.54 -24.16
N LYS A 209 17.40 25.32 -22.88
CA LYS A 209 18.38 26.09 -22.12
C LYS A 209 19.77 26.00 -22.75
N ALA A 210 20.24 24.80 -23.09
CA ALA A 210 21.55 24.59 -23.73
C ALA A 210 21.66 25.32 -25.10
N ARG A 211 20.55 25.35 -25.88
CA ARG A 211 20.53 26.11 -27.15
C ARG A 211 20.66 27.61 -26.93
N VAL A 212 19.98 28.18 -25.95
CA VAL A 212 20.06 29.61 -25.63
C VAL A 212 21.47 29.95 -25.15
N GLU A 213 22.11 29.14 -24.34
CA GLU A 213 23.47 29.33 -23.88
C GLU A 213 24.48 29.29 -25.05
N ALA A 214 24.35 28.29 -25.95
CA ALA A 214 25.20 28.20 -27.14
C ALA A 214 25.04 29.39 -28.11
N THR A 215 23.84 29.96 -28.23
CA THR A 215 23.62 31.15 -29.06
C THR A 215 24.27 32.39 -28.44
N ARG A 216 24.21 32.53 -27.14
CA ARG A 216 24.82 33.62 -26.38
C ARG A 216 26.35 33.61 -26.50
N ASP A 217 26.97 32.43 -26.43
CA ASP A 217 28.42 32.27 -26.56
C ASP A 217 28.90 32.56 -27.99
N SER A 218 28.06 32.30 -28.99
CA SER A 218 28.38 32.61 -30.39
C SER A 218 28.26 34.10 -30.73
N GLU A 219 27.43 34.85 -30.04
CA GLU A 219 27.30 36.32 -30.19
C GLU A 219 28.40 37.11 -29.43
N ALA A 220 29.05 36.44 -28.47
CA ALA A 220 30.11 37.05 -27.68
C ALA A 220 31.54 36.99 -28.34
N LEU A 221 31.62 36.44 -29.56
CA LEU A 221 32.89 36.46 -30.30
C LEU A 221 33.22 37.88 -30.76
N PRO A 222 34.43 38.43 -30.44
CA PRO A 222 34.82 39.76 -30.84
C PRO A 222 34.93 39.83 -32.36
N LEU A 223 34.42 40.94 -32.91
CA LEU A 223 34.59 41.27 -34.34
C LEU A 223 36.09 41.29 -34.67
N PRO A 224 36.52 40.72 -35.81
CA PRO A 224 37.91 40.81 -36.24
C PRO A 224 38.26 42.28 -36.54
N GLU A 225 39.41 42.76 -36.03
CA GLU A 225 39.95 44.06 -36.28
C GLU A 225 40.31 44.28 -37.78
#